data_6302fa118e9c42c7bdadd2a279d3af5a
#
_entry.id   6302fa118e9c42c7bdadd2a279d3af5a
#
_cell.length_a   1.000
_cell.length_b   1.000
_cell.length_c   1.000
_cell.angle_alpha   90.00
_cell.angle_beta   90.00
_cell.angle_gamma   90.00
#
_symmetry.space_group_name_H-M   'P 1'
#
loop_
_entity.id
_entity.type
_entity.pdbx_description
1 polymer ?
#
loop_
_entity_poly.entity_id
_entity_poly.type
_entity_poly.pdbx_seq_one_letter_code
_entity_poly.pdbx_strand_id
1 'polypeptide(L)'
;MKKLATLVLALVFVCCAALATADMGPTLNFKLAENQPEGNPITEGMHKFADLVKEYTEGTVTIDVYSNGALTDEASSVDQLQLGSLDFSRVNTNSLAPTVDEFGVFAMPYLFTSTEQKYKALDGEAGDAVMAKLEDYGMVGLYFWEAGARCFYTTSKPIRTVEDLKGMKIRVQQTEVAISMVRALGAEATPMDYAEVFQGLQTGIVDGAENDFVSYYTSGHYEVAKYYSLDQHMAPPAVLLMSKASWDKMSEAQQEAVRKAAYEAAVWQRQAMQDYQQESRAACEAAGCEIIDVDVASFQQAVSSVYDEYPRYSEIVAMINAVK
;
A
#
# COMPACT_ATOMS: atom_id res chain seq x y z
N MET A 1 -43.05 24.84 -77.57
CA MET A 1 -41.83 24.13 -77.16
C MET A 1 -41.67 24.36 -75.69
N LYS A 2 -42.15 23.43 -74.87
CA LYS A 2 -42.21 23.56 -73.41
C LYS A 2 -41.00 22.87 -72.83
N LYS A 3 -40.14 23.61 -72.07
CA LYS A 3 -39.01 23.05 -71.34
C LYS A 3 -39.53 22.51 -70.00
N LEU A 4 -39.38 21.21 -69.79
CA LEU A 4 -39.69 20.51 -68.55
C LEU A 4 -38.52 20.73 -67.60
N ALA A 5 -38.71 21.37 -66.50
CA ALA A 5 -37.71 21.49 -65.44
C ALA A 5 -37.91 20.33 -64.45
N THR A 6 -36.94 19.45 -64.37
CA THR A 6 -36.94 18.32 -63.40
C THR A 6 -36.30 18.79 -62.13
N LEU A 7 -37.10 18.86 -61.07
CA LEU A 7 -36.68 19.17 -59.72
C LEU A 7 -36.13 17.89 -59.05
N VAL A 8 -34.82 17.80 -58.86
CA VAL A 8 -34.22 16.70 -58.11
C VAL A 8 -34.18 17.13 -56.64
N LEU A 9 -35.02 16.50 -55.87
CA LEU A 9 -35.07 16.64 -54.38
C LEU A 9 -34.00 15.73 -53.78
N ALA A 10 -32.86 16.29 -53.41
CA ALA A 10 -31.81 15.58 -52.66
C ALA A 10 -32.27 15.43 -51.20
N LEU A 11 -32.66 14.23 -50.83
CA LEU A 11 -32.93 13.83 -49.43
C LEU A 11 -31.58 13.64 -48.73
N VAL A 12 -31.15 14.63 -47.98
CA VAL A 12 -30.01 14.48 -47.07
C VAL A 12 -30.47 13.68 -45.86
N PHE A 13 -30.16 12.40 -45.82
CA PHE A 13 -30.25 11.58 -44.63
C PHE A 13 -29.14 12.03 -43.67
N VAL A 14 -29.46 12.88 -42.74
CA VAL A 14 -28.61 13.13 -41.56
C VAL A 14 -28.73 11.90 -40.67
N CYS A 15 -27.82 10.93 -40.84
CA CYS A 15 -27.60 9.89 -39.85
C CYS A 15 -27.04 10.55 -38.63
N CYS A 16 -27.88 10.98 -37.69
CA CYS A 16 -27.50 11.15 -36.30
C CYS A 16 -27.14 9.74 -35.79
N ALA A 17 -25.85 9.39 -35.88
CA ALA A 17 -25.32 8.34 -35.05
C ALA A 17 -25.45 8.90 -33.61
N ALA A 18 -26.53 8.54 -32.92
CA ALA A 18 -26.56 8.61 -31.48
C ALA A 18 -25.41 7.74 -31.01
N LEU A 19 -24.31 8.36 -30.63
CA LEU A 19 -23.35 7.73 -29.74
C LEU A 19 -24.18 7.35 -28.51
N ALA A 20 -24.57 6.09 -28.43
CA ALA A 20 -25.10 5.55 -27.19
C ALA A 20 -23.95 5.74 -26.20
N THR A 21 -24.05 6.76 -25.35
CA THR A 21 -23.27 6.83 -24.13
C THR A 21 -23.61 5.53 -23.42
N ALA A 22 -22.62 4.65 -23.28
CA ALA A 22 -22.81 3.43 -22.51
C ALA A 22 -23.33 3.88 -21.14
N ASP A 23 -24.45 3.31 -20.74
CA ASP A 23 -24.99 3.57 -19.41
C ASP A 23 -23.97 3.06 -18.41
N MET A 24 -23.18 3.97 -17.82
CA MET A 24 -22.12 3.61 -16.87
C MET A 24 -22.69 2.99 -15.60
N GLY A 25 -24.00 3.04 -15.36
CA GLY A 25 -24.63 2.47 -14.17
C GLY A 25 -25.05 3.54 -13.15
N PRO A 26 -25.32 3.14 -11.89
CA PRO A 26 -25.87 4.03 -10.88
C PRO A 26 -24.85 5.11 -10.47
N THR A 27 -25.38 6.25 -9.99
CA THR A 27 -24.52 7.28 -9.36
C THR A 27 -24.18 6.84 -7.94
N LEU A 28 -22.89 6.75 -7.65
CA LEU A 28 -22.34 6.26 -6.37
C LEU A 28 -21.32 7.26 -5.84
N ASN A 29 -21.36 7.49 -4.54
CA ASN A 29 -20.33 8.24 -3.83
C ASN A 29 -19.76 7.34 -2.73
N PHE A 30 -18.44 7.10 -2.77
CA PHE A 30 -17.73 6.20 -1.88
C PHE A 30 -16.72 6.95 -1.01
N LYS A 31 -16.34 6.33 0.10
CA LYS A 31 -15.32 6.81 1.01
C LYS A 31 -14.09 5.91 0.97
N LEU A 32 -12.90 6.52 0.96
CA LEU A 32 -11.61 5.85 1.04
C LEU A 32 -10.85 6.28 2.28
N ALA A 33 -10.48 5.32 3.13
CA ALA A 33 -9.61 5.55 4.28
C ALA A 33 -8.14 5.37 3.92
N GLU A 34 -7.31 6.32 4.34
CA GLU A 34 -5.86 6.35 4.15
C GLU A 34 -5.18 6.82 5.45
N ASN A 35 -4.14 6.11 5.92
CA ASN A 35 -3.48 6.46 7.18
C ASN A 35 -2.27 7.40 7.01
N GLN A 36 -1.71 7.52 5.81
CA GLN A 36 -0.59 8.44 5.56
C GLN A 36 -1.07 9.90 5.46
N PRO A 37 -0.23 10.87 5.82
CA PRO A 37 -0.56 12.29 5.70
C PRO A 37 -0.57 12.76 4.24
N GLU A 38 -1.18 13.93 4.01
CA GLU A 38 -1.08 14.61 2.73
C GLU A 38 0.39 14.88 2.35
N GLY A 39 0.69 14.82 1.06
CA GLY A 39 2.06 14.93 0.53
C GLY A 39 2.85 13.62 0.55
N ASN A 40 2.35 12.56 1.18
CA ASN A 40 2.92 11.22 1.00
C ASN A 40 2.51 10.66 -0.37
N PRO A 41 3.43 10.13 -1.19
CA PRO A 41 3.09 9.59 -2.52
C PRO A 41 2.01 8.50 -2.53
N ILE A 42 1.79 7.80 -1.41
CA ILE A 42 0.68 6.85 -1.28
C ILE A 42 -0.65 7.61 -1.24
N THR A 43 -0.77 8.65 -0.41
CA THR A 43 -1.97 9.48 -0.30
C THR A 43 -2.26 10.21 -1.62
N GLU A 44 -1.23 10.80 -2.24
CA GLU A 44 -1.36 11.43 -3.57
C GLU A 44 -1.82 10.41 -4.63
N GLY A 45 -1.37 9.17 -4.52
CA GLY A 45 -1.84 8.07 -5.36
C GLY A 45 -3.32 7.74 -5.14
N MET A 46 -3.82 7.84 -3.89
CA MET A 46 -5.26 7.64 -3.61
C MET A 46 -6.10 8.78 -4.21
N HIS A 47 -5.65 10.03 -4.13
CA HIS A 47 -6.31 11.14 -4.83
C HIS A 47 -6.32 10.92 -6.35
N LYS A 48 -5.18 10.52 -6.93
CA LYS A 48 -5.09 10.19 -8.35
C LYS A 48 -6.04 9.03 -8.74
N PHE A 49 -6.14 8.00 -7.91
CA PHE A 49 -7.09 6.90 -8.12
C PHE A 49 -8.54 7.43 -8.13
N ALA A 50 -8.91 8.26 -7.17
CA ALA A 50 -10.25 8.85 -7.09
C ALA A 50 -10.57 9.71 -8.33
N ASP A 51 -9.61 10.51 -8.80
CA ASP A 51 -9.77 11.33 -10.01
C ASP A 51 -9.93 10.47 -11.26
N LEU A 52 -9.12 9.42 -11.42
CA LEU A 52 -9.22 8.49 -12.55
C LEU A 52 -10.54 7.71 -12.54
N VAL A 53 -11.02 7.28 -11.36
CA VAL A 53 -12.35 6.64 -11.24
C VAL A 53 -13.43 7.59 -11.71
N LYS A 54 -13.42 8.84 -11.24
CA LYS A 54 -14.38 9.86 -11.67
C LYS A 54 -14.33 10.10 -13.18
N GLU A 55 -13.12 10.16 -13.75
CA GLU A 55 -12.93 10.36 -15.20
C GLU A 55 -13.48 9.16 -16.00
N TYR A 56 -13.08 7.93 -15.65
CA TYR A 56 -13.43 6.72 -16.40
C TYR A 56 -14.88 6.29 -16.24
N THR A 57 -15.54 6.73 -15.17
CA THR A 57 -16.98 6.50 -14.94
C THR A 57 -17.85 7.68 -15.38
N GLU A 58 -17.31 8.65 -16.12
CA GLU A 58 -18.00 9.87 -16.52
C GLU A 58 -18.68 10.61 -15.35
N GLY A 59 -18.10 10.49 -14.14
CA GLY A 59 -18.58 11.11 -12.92
C GLY A 59 -19.73 10.37 -12.23
N THR A 60 -20.12 9.18 -12.71
CA THR A 60 -21.13 8.36 -12.02
C THR A 60 -20.62 7.71 -10.74
N VAL A 61 -19.29 7.52 -10.63
CA VAL A 61 -18.65 7.11 -9.37
C VAL A 61 -17.68 8.20 -8.93
N THR A 62 -17.82 8.62 -7.66
CA THR A 62 -16.91 9.55 -6.99
C THR A 62 -16.39 8.94 -5.70
N ILE A 63 -15.18 9.31 -5.30
CA ILE A 63 -14.52 8.80 -4.09
C ILE A 63 -13.99 9.97 -3.28
N ASP A 64 -14.44 10.09 -2.03
CA ASP A 64 -13.90 11.04 -1.07
C ASP A 64 -12.75 10.37 -0.32
N VAL A 65 -11.53 10.90 -0.46
CA VAL A 65 -10.32 10.40 0.20
C VAL A 65 -10.16 11.07 1.56
N TYR A 66 -9.98 10.28 2.61
CA TYR A 66 -9.74 10.72 3.98
C TYR A 66 -8.36 10.25 4.43
N SER A 67 -7.41 11.15 4.39
CA SER A 67 -5.99 10.93 4.75
C SER A 67 -5.74 10.99 6.25
N ASN A 68 -4.49 10.71 6.64
CA ASN A 68 -3.98 10.88 7.99
C ASN A 68 -4.79 10.16 9.09
N GLY A 69 -5.37 9.00 8.75
CA GLY A 69 -6.18 8.23 9.70
C GLY A 69 -7.48 8.91 10.13
N ALA A 70 -7.98 9.91 9.38
CA ALA A 70 -9.13 10.74 9.76
C ALA A 70 -10.43 9.96 9.94
N LEU A 71 -10.61 8.83 9.27
CA LEU A 71 -11.78 7.96 9.46
C LEU A 71 -11.52 6.89 10.53
N THR A 72 -10.36 6.22 10.44
CA THR A 72 -10.03 5.08 11.29
C THR A 72 -8.57 4.64 11.06
N ASP A 73 -8.02 3.79 11.94
CA ASP A 73 -6.76 3.07 11.73
C ASP A 73 -6.91 1.96 10.67
N GLU A 74 -5.77 1.38 10.24
CA GLU A 74 -5.77 0.34 9.19
C GLU A 74 -6.51 -0.93 9.61
N ALA A 75 -6.33 -1.43 10.84
CA ALA A 75 -6.96 -2.65 11.30
C ALA A 75 -8.49 -2.50 11.37
N SER A 76 -8.96 -1.42 11.99
CA SER A 76 -10.39 -1.08 12.06
C SER A 76 -10.99 -0.83 10.67
N SER A 77 -10.20 -0.33 9.70
CA SER A 77 -10.67 -0.13 8.33
C SER A 77 -10.96 -1.47 7.63
N VAL A 78 -10.16 -2.51 7.89
CA VAL A 78 -10.40 -3.86 7.37
C VAL A 78 -11.72 -4.41 7.90
N ASP A 79 -11.99 -4.28 9.20
CA ASP A 79 -13.27 -4.69 9.79
C ASP A 79 -14.45 -3.94 9.17
N GLN A 80 -14.31 -2.64 8.94
CA GLN A 80 -15.35 -1.81 8.33
C GLN A 80 -15.61 -2.16 6.86
N LEU A 81 -14.58 -2.55 6.09
CA LEU A 81 -14.74 -3.07 4.72
C LEU A 81 -15.54 -4.38 4.72
N GLN A 82 -15.22 -5.31 5.62
CA GLN A 82 -15.96 -6.58 5.76
C GLN A 82 -17.43 -6.36 6.08
N LEU A 83 -17.73 -5.38 6.96
CA LEU A 83 -19.10 -5.01 7.35
C LEU A 83 -19.84 -4.16 6.30
N GLY A 84 -19.14 -3.65 5.28
CA GLY A 84 -19.72 -2.75 4.26
C GLY A 84 -20.02 -1.35 4.77
N SER A 85 -19.47 -0.92 5.90
CA SER A 85 -19.60 0.43 6.46
C SER A 85 -18.55 1.42 5.94
N LEU A 86 -17.47 0.92 5.35
CA LEU A 86 -16.49 1.65 4.58
C LEU A 86 -16.41 1.05 3.18
N ASP A 87 -16.15 1.88 2.16
CA ASP A 87 -16.15 1.43 0.77
C ASP A 87 -14.76 1.02 0.30
N PHE A 88 -13.75 1.85 0.54
CA PHE A 88 -12.35 1.60 0.19
C PHE A 88 -11.41 1.84 1.37
N SER A 89 -10.32 1.10 1.42
CA SER A 89 -9.19 1.40 2.28
C SER A 89 -7.88 1.00 1.60
N ARG A 90 -6.85 1.82 1.75
CA ARG A 90 -5.49 1.40 1.46
C ARG A 90 -4.85 0.99 2.78
N VAL A 91 -4.40 -0.24 2.85
CA VAL A 91 -3.77 -0.80 4.06
C VAL A 91 -2.40 -1.39 3.72
N ASN A 92 -1.48 -1.37 4.68
CA ASN A 92 -0.26 -2.18 4.58
C ASN A 92 -0.62 -3.65 4.78
N THR A 93 0.01 -4.55 4.03
CA THR A 93 -0.28 -5.99 4.10
C THR A 93 -0.03 -6.58 5.50
N ASN A 94 0.88 -5.99 6.28
CA ASN A 94 1.11 -6.39 7.66
C ASN A 94 -0.11 -6.11 8.56
N SER A 95 -0.84 -5.03 8.33
CA SER A 95 -2.06 -4.69 9.07
C SER A 95 -3.26 -5.54 8.62
N LEU A 96 -3.21 -6.12 7.42
CA LEU A 96 -4.23 -7.02 6.89
C LEU A 96 -4.02 -8.48 7.35
N ALA A 97 -2.79 -8.88 7.61
CA ALA A 97 -2.41 -10.26 7.95
C ALA A 97 -3.17 -10.86 9.15
N PRO A 98 -3.52 -10.12 10.22
CA PRO A 98 -4.33 -10.67 11.30
C PRO A 98 -5.73 -11.14 10.89
N THR A 99 -6.28 -10.55 9.81
CA THR A 99 -7.60 -10.92 9.28
C THR A 99 -7.47 -11.94 8.15
N VAL A 100 -6.51 -11.74 7.24
CA VAL A 100 -6.26 -12.63 6.08
C VAL A 100 -4.82 -13.11 6.17
N ASP A 101 -4.61 -14.29 6.79
CA ASP A 101 -3.29 -14.79 7.17
C ASP A 101 -2.28 -14.83 6.01
N GLU A 102 -2.74 -15.16 4.80
CA GLU A 102 -1.87 -15.27 3.63
C GLU A 102 -1.09 -13.97 3.33
N PHE A 103 -1.62 -12.81 3.69
CA PHE A 103 -0.91 -11.53 3.56
C PHE A 103 0.29 -11.41 4.48
N GLY A 104 0.37 -12.22 5.53
CA GLY A 104 1.52 -12.30 6.43
C GLY A 104 2.81 -12.75 5.74
N VAL A 105 2.72 -13.41 4.58
CA VAL A 105 3.91 -13.78 3.79
C VAL A 105 4.75 -12.57 3.42
N PHE A 106 4.14 -11.41 3.16
CA PHE A 106 4.86 -10.19 2.77
C PHE A 106 5.64 -9.54 3.93
N ALA A 107 5.40 -9.98 5.16
CA ALA A 107 6.20 -9.60 6.33
C ALA A 107 7.46 -10.46 6.51
N MET A 108 7.64 -11.52 5.71
CA MET A 108 8.84 -12.36 5.82
C MET A 108 10.10 -11.53 5.56
N PRO A 109 11.10 -11.62 6.45
CA PRO A 109 12.27 -10.77 6.36
C PRO A 109 13.09 -11.09 5.10
N TYR A 110 13.53 -10.02 4.40
CA TYR A 110 14.33 -10.14 3.17
C TYR A 110 13.68 -11.00 2.07
N LEU A 111 12.36 -11.05 2.02
CA LEU A 111 11.60 -11.84 1.06
C LEU A 111 11.90 -11.47 -0.39
N PHE A 112 12.03 -10.17 -0.66
CA PHE A 112 12.31 -9.65 -2.00
C PHE A 112 13.78 -9.31 -2.16
N THR A 113 14.36 -9.72 -3.28
CA THR A 113 15.78 -9.50 -3.61
C THR A 113 16.02 -8.18 -4.35
N SER A 114 14.97 -7.62 -4.93
CA SER A 114 14.98 -6.31 -5.61
C SER A 114 13.56 -5.77 -5.77
N THR A 115 13.45 -4.46 -6.00
CA THR A 115 12.17 -3.81 -6.33
C THR A 115 11.54 -4.37 -7.61
N GLU A 116 12.36 -4.70 -8.62
CA GLU A 116 11.87 -5.28 -9.86
C GLU A 116 11.25 -6.68 -9.62
N GLN A 117 11.97 -7.54 -8.88
CA GLN A 117 11.46 -8.86 -8.52
C GLN A 117 10.18 -8.75 -7.68
N LYS A 118 10.12 -7.80 -6.73
CA LYS A 118 8.92 -7.53 -5.95
C LYS A 118 7.72 -7.21 -6.86
N TYR A 119 7.86 -6.28 -7.79
CA TYR A 119 6.74 -5.92 -8.66
C TYR A 119 6.32 -7.07 -9.56
N LYS A 120 7.27 -7.81 -10.15
CA LYS A 120 6.94 -8.99 -10.96
C LYS A 120 6.20 -10.07 -10.16
N ALA A 121 6.58 -10.29 -8.89
CA ALA A 121 5.92 -11.26 -8.03
C ALA A 121 4.51 -10.83 -7.64
N LEU A 122 4.34 -9.53 -7.27
CA LEU A 122 3.05 -8.97 -6.87
C LEU A 122 2.06 -8.83 -8.04
N ASP A 123 2.56 -8.56 -9.25
CA ASP A 123 1.76 -8.43 -10.47
C ASP A 123 1.57 -9.76 -11.21
N GLY A 124 2.03 -10.88 -10.62
CA GLY A 124 1.97 -12.23 -11.17
C GLY A 124 1.29 -13.24 -10.24
N GLU A 125 1.55 -14.53 -10.46
CA GLU A 125 0.87 -15.64 -9.80
C GLU A 125 0.88 -15.57 -8.27
N ALA A 126 1.97 -15.12 -7.66
CA ALA A 126 2.07 -15.01 -6.21
C ALA A 126 1.11 -13.95 -5.65
N GLY A 127 1.05 -12.78 -6.30
CA GLY A 127 0.11 -11.71 -5.94
C GLY A 127 -1.34 -12.12 -6.16
N ASP A 128 -1.64 -12.74 -7.31
CA ASP A 128 -2.99 -13.23 -7.64
C ASP A 128 -3.48 -14.26 -6.62
N ALA A 129 -2.60 -15.21 -6.22
CA ALA A 129 -2.94 -16.24 -5.25
C ALA A 129 -3.32 -15.67 -3.87
N VAL A 130 -2.62 -14.59 -3.44
CA VAL A 130 -2.92 -13.93 -2.17
C VAL A 130 -4.15 -13.03 -2.28
N MET A 131 -4.29 -12.27 -3.38
CA MET A 131 -5.45 -11.40 -3.62
C MET A 131 -6.77 -12.20 -3.69
N ALA A 132 -6.75 -13.41 -4.25
CA ALA A 132 -7.93 -14.27 -4.36
C ALA A 132 -8.52 -14.62 -2.99
N LYS A 133 -7.74 -14.62 -1.92
CA LYS A 133 -8.21 -14.92 -0.57
C LYS A 133 -9.15 -13.87 0.01
N LEU A 134 -9.06 -12.64 -0.46
CA LEU A 134 -9.87 -11.53 0.03
C LEU A 134 -11.37 -11.73 -0.15
N GLU A 135 -11.79 -12.47 -1.19
CA GLU A 135 -13.19 -12.70 -1.47
C GLU A 135 -13.88 -13.48 -0.34
N ASP A 136 -13.18 -14.45 0.27
CA ASP A 136 -13.68 -15.24 1.41
C ASP A 136 -13.95 -14.36 2.64
N TYR A 137 -13.35 -13.18 2.69
CA TYR A 137 -13.50 -12.20 3.77
C TYR A 137 -14.39 -11.00 3.39
N GLY A 138 -15.15 -11.09 2.29
CA GLY A 138 -16.06 -10.03 1.87
C GLY A 138 -15.36 -8.77 1.35
N MET A 139 -14.14 -8.89 0.84
CA MET A 139 -13.33 -7.81 0.28
C MET A 139 -12.91 -8.11 -1.15
N VAL A 140 -12.67 -7.05 -1.92
CA VAL A 140 -12.10 -7.11 -3.27
C VAL A 140 -10.75 -6.42 -3.25
N GLY A 141 -9.69 -7.15 -3.60
CA GLY A 141 -8.37 -6.58 -3.84
C GLY A 141 -8.32 -5.92 -5.22
N LEU A 142 -7.85 -4.68 -5.29
CA LEU A 142 -7.76 -3.95 -6.54
C LEU A 142 -6.35 -3.98 -7.11
N TYR A 143 -5.36 -3.57 -6.35
CA TYR A 143 -3.96 -3.59 -6.77
C TYR A 143 -3.00 -3.46 -5.58
N PHE A 144 -1.73 -3.92 -5.78
CA PHE A 144 -0.63 -3.69 -4.82
C PHE A 144 0.06 -2.35 -5.07
N TRP A 145 0.42 -1.68 -3.99
CA TRP A 145 1.05 -0.36 -3.95
C TRP A 145 2.43 -0.45 -3.31
N GLU A 146 3.35 0.44 -3.70
CA GLU A 146 4.67 0.52 -3.09
C GLU A 146 4.58 1.20 -1.71
N ALA A 147 5.20 0.58 -0.70
CA ALA A 147 5.30 1.12 0.65
C ALA A 147 6.75 1.21 1.16
N GLY A 148 7.72 1.03 0.26
CA GLY A 148 9.14 1.15 0.54
C GLY A 148 9.77 -0.04 1.27
N ALA A 149 11.10 -0.04 1.31
CA ALA A 149 11.87 -0.97 2.14
C ALA A 149 12.03 -0.37 3.54
N ARG A 150 11.72 -1.16 4.56
CA ARG A 150 11.67 -0.74 5.94
C ARG A 150 13.01 -0.95 6.63
N CYS A 151 13.42 0.06 7.36
CA CYS A 151 14.66 0.11 8.13
C CYS A 151 14.38 0.52 9.57
N PHE A 152 15.24 0.13 10.51
CA PHE A 152 15.14 0.58 11.88
C PHE A 152 15.57 2.04 12.03
N TYR A 153 14.86 2.77 12.90
CA TYR A 153 15.26 4.09 13.37
C TYR A 153 15.01 4.24 14.86
N THR A 154 15.89 5.00 15.53
CA THR A 154 15.94 5.05 16.99
C THR A 154 16.10 6.48 17.52
N THR A 155 15.70 6.69 18.78
CA THR A 155 15.73 8.00 19.44
C THR A 155 17.08 8.34 20.07
N SER A 156 17.75 7.37 20.70
CA SER A 156 18.85 7.65 21.63
C SER A 156 20.21 7.09 21.22
N LYS A 157 20.26 5.99 20.46
CA LYS A 157 21.52 5.37 20.03
C LYS A 157 21.38 4.72 18.65
N PRO A 158 22.42 4.76 17.81
CA PRO A 158 22.42 4.12 16.51
C PRO A 158 22.39 2.59 16.61
N ILE A 159 21.77 1.93 15.63
CA ILE A 159 21.91 0.49 15.38
C ILE A 159 22.93 0.33 14.27
N ARG A 160 24.11 -0.22 14.59
CA ARG A 160 25.21 -0.50 13.66
C ARG A 160 25.37 -2.00 13.43
N THR A 161 25.02 -2.78 14.43
CA THR A 161 25.11 -4.24 14.45
C THR A 161 23.83 -4.83 15.04
N VAL A 162 23.59 -6.12 14.86
CA VAL A 162 22.47 -6.86 15.47
C VAL A 162 22.50 -6.74 17.01
N GLU A 163 23.69 -6.72 17.61
CA GLU A 163 23.87 -6.60 19.06
C GLU A 163 23.32 -5.32 19.64
N ASP A 164 23.31 -4.24 18.86
CA ASP A 164 22.79 -2.94 19.30
C ASP A 164 21.28 -2.96 19.55
N LEU A 165 20.55 -3.89 18.91
CA LEU A 165 19.12 -4.09 19.09
C LEU A 165 18.76 -4.77 20.41
N LYS A 166 19.69 -5.48 21.07
CA LYS A 166 19.40 -6.26 22.27
C LYS A 166 18.76 -5.43 23.37
N GLY A 167 17.57 -5.85 23.77
CA GLY A 167 16.79 -5.23 24.85
C GLY A 167 16.17 -3.88 24.50
N MET A 168 16.27 -3.41 23.25
CA MET A 168 15.54 -2.22 22.79
C MET A 168 14.07 -2.55 22.60
N LYS A 169 13.21 -1.62 22.95
CA LYS A 169 11.78 -1.67 22.64
C LYS A 169 11.54 -1.07 21.26
N ILE A 170 11.25 -1.93 20.30
CA ILE A 170 11.03 -1.52 18.91
C ILE A 170 9.54 -1.63 18.58
N ARG A 171 8.96 -0.51 18.18
CA ARG A 171 7.59 -0.52 17.64
C ARG A 171 7.56 -1.26 16.32
N VAL A 172 6.58 -2.14 16.17
CA VAL A 172 6.30 -2.88 14.93
C VAL A 172 4.82 -2.76 14.55
N GLN A 173 4.50 -3.11 13.30
CA GLN A 173 3.12 -3.33 12.89
C GLN A 173 2.56 -4.59 13.56
N GLN A 174 1.23 -4.71 13.60
CA GLN A 174 0.51 -5.76 14.33
C GLN A 174 0.48 -7.09 13.54
N THR A 175 1.65 -7.63 13.16
CA THR A 175 1.76 -8.95 12.52
C THR A 175 2.70 -9.86 13.29
N GLU A 176 2.34 -11.14 13.38
CA GLU A 176 3.14 -12.16 14.06
C GLU A 176 4.56 -12.24 13.50
N VAL A 177 4.71 -12.18 12.19
CA VAL A 177 6.01 -12.27 11.52
C VAL A 177 6.94 -11.12 11.90
N ALA A 178 6.43 -9.86 11.92
CA ALA A 178 7.25 -8.71 12.33
C ALA A 178 7.66 -8.81 13.81
N ILE A 179 6.76 -9.33 14.66
CA ILE A 179 7.05 -9.58 16.08
C ILE A 179 8.15 -10.64 16.22
N SER A 180 8.05 -11.77 15.50
CA SER A 180 9.05 -12.85 15.52
C SER A 180 10.40 -12.35 14.98
N MET A 181 10.40 -11.58 13.90
CA MET A 181 11.62 -11.00 13.33
C MET A 181 12.36 -10.11 14.33
N VAL A 182 11.67 -9.17 14.98
CA VAL A 182 12.29 -8.26 15.96
C VAL A 182 12.82 -9.05 17.17
N ARG A 183 12.09 -10.09 17.62
CA ARG A 183 12.57 -11.00 18.68
C ARG A 183 13.80 -11.79 18.27
N ALA A 184 13.87 -12.28 17.03
CA ALA A 184 15.05 -12.98 16.52
C ALA A 184 16.30 -12.09 16.51
N LEU A 185 16.13 -10.77 16.34
CA LEU A 185 17.19 -9.77 16.47
C LEU A 185 17.54 -9.42 17.94
N GLY A 186 16.84 -10.00 18.91
CA GLY A 186 17.11 -9.78 20.35
C GLY A 186 16.46 -8.53 20.94
N ALA A 187 15.57 -7.87 20.19
CA ALA A 187 14.80 -6.71 20.67
C ALA A 187 13.43 -7.13 21.21
N GLU A 188 12.79 -6.22 21.91
CA GLU A 188 11.42 -6.30 22.41
C GLU A 188 10.46 -5.70 21.35
N ALA A 189 9.63 -6.54 20.71
CA ALA A 189 8.64 -6.05 19.76
C ALA A 189 7.45 -5.45 20.51
N THR A 190 7.08 -4.22 20.17
CA THR A 190 5.94 -3.47 20.74
C THR A 190 4.95 -3.17 19.61
N PRO A 191 3.95 -4.03 19.35
CA PRO A 191 2.90 -3.73 18.38
C PRO A 191 2.11 -2.49 18.77
N MET A 192 1.93 -1.56 17.81
CA MET A 192 1.29 -0.26 18.07
C MET A 192 0.74 0.32 16.78
N ASP A 193 -0.40 1.00 16.85
CA ASP A 193 -0.99 1.70 15.71
C ASP A 193 -0.09 2.81 15.18
N TYR A 194 -0.21 3.08 13.87
CA TYR A 194 0.68 4.03 13.20
C TYR A 194 0.56 5.45 13.75
N ALA A 195 -0.66 5.89 14.07
CA ALA A 195 -0.92 7.21 14.65
C ALA A 195 -0.26 7.45 16.03
N GLU A 196 0.07 6.38 16.75
CA GLU A 196 0.67 6.44 18.09
C GLU A 196 2.20 6.48 18.07
N VAL A 197 2.83 6.17 16.91
CA VAL A 197 4.29 5.96 16.83
C VAL A 197 5.07 7.21 17.18
N PHE A 198 4.71 8.38 16.65
CA PHE A 198 5.40 9.63 16.96
C PHE A 198 5.41 9.90 18.48
N GLN A 199 4.24 9.78 19.12
CA GLN A 199 4.10 9.99 20.55
C GLN A 199 4.85 8.92 21.36
N GLY A 200 4.83 7.66 20.91
CA GLY A 200 5.56 6.55 21.54
C GLY A 200 7.07 6.78 21.54
N LEU A 201 7.63 7.26 20.42
CA LEU A 201 9.04 7.65 20.30
C LEU A 201 9.37 8.87 21.18
N GLN A 202 8.54 9.92 21.10
CA GLN A 202 8.76 11.17 21.83
C GLN A 202 8.76 10.98 23.36
N THR A 203 7.87 10.10 23.85
CA THR A 203 7.74 9.85 25.29
C THR A 203 8.63 8.72 25.83
N GLY A 204 9.34 7.99 24.93
CA GLY A 204 10.19 6.86 25.30
C GLY A 204 9.42 5.60 25.69
N ILE A 205 8.16 5.46 25.27
CA ILE A 205 7.41 4.19 25.37
C ILE A 205 8.11 3.12 24.53
N VAL A 206 8.66 3.53 23.37
CA VAL A 206 9.54 2.73 22.52
C VAL A 206 10.85 3.47 22.28
N ASP A 207 11.95 2.70 22.14
CA ASP A 207 13.29 3.23 21.87
C ASP A 207 13.50 3.52 20.38
N GLY A 208 12.72 2.86 19.53
CA GLY A 208 12.78 2.97 18.08
C GLY A 208 11.54 2.36 17.42
N ALA A 209 11.54 2.47 16.12
CA ALA A 209 10.54 1.86 15.25
C ALA A 209 11.20 1.46 13.92
N GLU A 210 10.41 1.00 12.96
CA GLU A 210 10.88 0.64 11.64
C GLU A 210 9.89 1.14 10.57
N ASN A 211 10.40 1.72 9.50
CA ASN A 211 9.62 2.12 8.34
C ASN A 211 10.55 2.50 7.18
N ASP A 212 9.96 2.81 6.01
CA ASP A 212 10.65 3.39 4.86
C ASP A 212 10.97 4.88 5.05
N PHE A 213 11.87 5.43 4.23
CA PHE A 213 12.29 6.84 4.33
C PHE A 213 11.14 7.82 4.12
N VAL A 214 10.22 7.53 3.19
CA VAL A 214 9.13 8.44 2.87
C VAL A 214 8.19 8.58 4.06
N SER A 215 7.77 7.44 4.64
CA SER A 215 6.93 7.44 5.83
C SER A 215 7.64 8.03 7.05
N TYR A 216 8.94 7.71 7.25
CA TYR A 216 9.76 8.27 8.33
C TYR A 216 9.83 9.81 8.26
N TYR A 217 9.95 10.37 7.04
CA TYR A 217 9.97 11.81 6.80
C TYR A 217 8.58 12.44 6.92
N THR A 218 7.60 11.94 6.14
CA THR A 218 6.28 12.60 6.04
C THR A 218 5.48 12.56 7.34
N SER A 219 5.71 11.54 8.21
CA SER A 219 5.07 11.46 9.54
C SER A 219 5.88 12.14 10.65
N GLY A 220 6.96 12.83 10.32
CA GLY A 220 7.76 13.59 11.27
C GLY A 220 8.58 12.73 12.24
N HIS A 221 8.64 11.40 12.06
CA HIS A 221 9.38 10.51 12.99
C HIS A 221 10.86 10.90 13.09
N TYR A 222 11.44 11.44 12.02
CA TYR A 222 12.80 11.95 11.96
C TYR A 222 13.08 13.11 12.95
N GLU A 223 12.06 13.79 13.43
CA GLU A 223 12.22 14.88 14.40
C GLU A 223 12.61 14.35 15.80
N VAL A 224 12.09 13.18 16.16
CA VAL A 224 12.25 12.56 17.49
C VAL A 224 13.18 11.34 17.49
N ALA A 225 13.41 10.69 16.34
CA ALA A 225 14.30 9.53 16.18
C ALA A 225 15.32 9.81 15.09
N LYS A 226 16.54 10.20 15.49
CA LYS A 226 17.59 10.76 14.60
C LYS A 226 18.52 9.73 13.95
N TYR A 227 18.47 8.48 14.38
CA TYR A 227 19.36 7.43 13.88
C TYR A 227 18.57 6.48 12.96
N TYR A 228 18.92 6.42 11.68
CA TYR A 228 18.25 5.58 10.69
C TYR A 228 19.24 4.58 10.10
N SER A 229 19.03 3.27 10.33
CA SER A 229 19.97 2.20 9.96
C SER A 229 19.49 1.47 8.70
N LEU A 230 20.34 1.38 7.67
CA LEU A 230 20.01 0.88 6.33
C LEU A 230 20.01 -0.65 6.26
N ASP A 231 19.28 -1.31 7.12
CA ASP A 231 19.21 -2.76 7.18
C ASP A 231 18.18 -3.37 6.20
N GLN A 232 17.17 -2.61 5.78
CA GLN A 232 16.16 -3.01 4.78
C GLN A 232 15.54 -4.39 5.03
N HIS A 233 15.19 -4.67 6.27
CA HIS A 233 14.80 -6.01 6.74
C HIS A 233 13.49 -6.52 6.16
N MET A 234 12.59 -5.65 5.71
CA MET A 234 11.29 -5.98 5.14
C MET A 234 10.90 -4.98 4.05
N ALA A 235 10.08 -5.42 3.07
CA ALA A 235 9.49 -4.54 2.07
C ALA A 235 8.03 -4.94 1.76
N PRO A 236 7.15 -5.00 2.78
CA PRO A 236 5.75 -5.37 2.57
C PRO A 236 5.06 -4.34 1.68
N PRO A 237 4.27 -4.76 0.66
CA PRO A 237 3.48 -3.83 -0.12
C PRO A 237 2.31 -3.28 0.71
N ALA A 238 1.71 -2.20 0.23
CA ALA A 238 0.35 -1.87 0.58
C ALA A 238 -0.62 -2.46 -0.45
N VAL A 239 -1.89 -2.51 -0.12
CA VAL A 239 -2.95 -2.99 -1.00
C VAL A 239 -4.16 -2.06 -0.93
N LEU A 240 -4.73 -1.73 -2.08
CA LEU A 240 -6.00 -1.03 -2.18
C LEU A 240 -7.13 -2.06 -2.18
N LEU A 241 -7.99 -1.95 -1.19
CA LEU A 241 -9.13 -2.83 -0.93
C LEU A 241 -10.44 -2.10 -1.15
N MET A 242 -11.45 -2.85 -1.55
CA MET A 242 -12.84 -2.39 -1.58
C MET A 242 -13.74 -3.38 -0.84
N SER A 243 -14.75 -2.89 -0.13
CA SER A 243 -15.83 -3.72 0.40
C SER A 243 -16.56 -4.44 -0.75
N LYS A 244 -16.76 -5.75 -0.62
CA LYS A 244 -17.56 -6.53 -1.58
C LYS A 244 -19.00 -6.01 -1.68
N ALA A 245 -19.57 -5.58 -0.55
CA ALA A 245 -20.90 -5.00 -0.53
C ALA A 245 -21.01 -3.67 -1.32
N SER A 246 -19.95 -2.89 -1.39
CA SER A 246 -19.89 -1.67 -2.21
C SER A 246 -19.53 -1.98 -3.67
N TRP A 247 -18.67 -2.98 -3.90
CA TRP A 247 -18.35 -3.49 -5.23
C TRP A 247 -19.59 -3.96 -6.00
N ASP A 248 -20.46 -4.70 -5.33
CA ASP A 248 -21.69 -5.27 -5.93
C ASP A 248 -22.78 -4.23 -6.26
N LYS A 249 -22.63 -2.98 -5.81
CA LYS A 249 -23.49 -1.86 -6.21
C LYS A 249 -23.15 -1.31 -7.59
N MET A 250 -21.94 -1.57 -8.09
CA MET A 250 -21.45 -1.04 -9.35
C MET A 250 -21.86 -1.91 -10.54
N SER A 251 -22.06 -1.28 -11.68
CA SER A 251 -22.18 -1.99 -12.96
C SER A 251 -20.83 -2.63 -13.34
N GLU A 252 -20.85 -3.60 -14.27
CA GLU A 252 -19.63 -4.20 -14.82
C GLU A 252 -18.70 -3.14 -15.43
N ALA A 253 -19.25 -2.15 -16.14
CA ALA A 253 -18.47 -1.05 -16.71
C ALA A 253 -17.79 -0.18 -15.63
N GLN A 254 -18.48 0.10 -14.54
CA GLN A 254 -17.91 0.83 -13.39
C GLN A 254 -16.82 0.00 -12.69
N GLN A 255 -17.04 -1.29 -12.52
CA GLN A 255 -16.04 -2.21 -11.94
C GLN A 255 -14.76 -2.28 -12.78
N GLU A 256 -14.89 -2.36 -14.11
CA GLU A 256 -13.76 -2.33 -15.04
C GLU A 256 -13.01 -0.98 -14.96
N ALA A 257 -13.74 0.12 -14.93
CA ALA A 257 -13.17 1.47 -14.78
C ALA A 257 -12.39 1.61 -13.47
N VAL A 258 -12.92 1.11 -12.34
CA VAL A 258 -12.26 1.12 -11.04
C VAL A 258 -10.98 0.28 -11.05
N ARG A 259 -10.99 -0.93 -11.63
CA ARG A 259 -9.78 -1.75 -11.75
C ARG A 259 -8.70 -1.08 -12.61
N LYS A 260 -9.10 -0.49 -13.74
CA LYS A 260 -8.19 0.26 -14.61
C LYS A 260 -7.57 1.45 -13.86
N ALA A 261 -8.38 2.23 -13.16
CA ALA A 261 -7.92 3.37 -12.37
C ALA A 261 -6.94 2.95 -11.27
N ALA A 262 -7.22 1.84 -10.56
CA ALA A 262 -6.35 1.31 -9.51
C ALA A 262 -4.98 0.91 -10.07
N TYR A 263 -4.93 0.24 -11.21
CA TYR A 263 -3.69 -0.12 -11.89
C TYR A 263 -2.88 1.12 -12.29
N GLU A 264 -3.49 2.08 -13.00
CA GLU A 264 -2.77 3.25 -13.50
C GLU A 264 -2.29 4.16 -12.37
N ALA A 265 -3.10 4.33 -11.32
CA ALA A 265 -2.69 5.09 -10.15
C ALA A 265 -1.54 4.40 -9.40
N ALA A 266 -1.55 3.08 -9.26
CA ALA A 266 -0.48 2.33 -8.61
C ALA A 266 0.83 2.38 -9.40
N VAL A 267 0.79 2.27 -10.74
CA VAL A 267 1.98 2.41 -11.59
C VAL A 267 2.62 3.80 -11.42
N TRP A 268 1.80 4.85 -11.41
CA TRP A 268 2.27 6.21 -11.15
C TRP A 268 2.87 6.32 -9.73
N GLN A 269 2.20 5.77 -8.72
CA GLN A 269 2.64 5.86 -7.32
C GLN A 269 3.97 5.12 -7.09
N ARG A 270 4.19 3.97 -7.72
CA ARG A 270 5.47 3.24 -7.63
C ARG A 270 6.65 4.12 -8.07
N GLN A 271 6.48 4.91 -9.14
CA GLN A 271 7.51 5.85 -9.57
C GLN A 271 7.64 7.03 -8.62
N ALA A 272 6.51 7.63 -8.22
CA ALA A 272 6.50 8.76 -7.30
C ALA A 272 7.17 8.40 -5.96
N MET A 273 6.97 7.18 -5.46
CA MET A 273 7.61 6.68 -4.25
C MET A 273 9.14 6.59 -4.36
N GLN A 274 9.63 6.11 -5.51
CA GLN A 274 11.09 6.05 -5.77
C GLN A 274 11.71 7.44 -5.82
N ASP A 275 11.07 8.37 -6.51
CA ASP A 275 11.55 9.74 -6.64
C ASP A 275 11.56 10.44 -5.27
N TYR A 276 10.48 10.33 -4.52
CA TYR A 276 10.33 10.99 -3.22
C TYR A 276 11.22 10.38 -2.12
N GLN A 277 11.63 9.12 -2.25
CA GLN A 277 12.55 8.47 -1.31
C GLN A 277 13.90 9.19 -1.23
N GLN A 278 14.43 9.67 -2.37
CA GLN A 278 15.69 10.41 -2.41
C GLN A 278 15.54 11.80 -1.76
N GLU A 279 14.43 12.47 -2.02
CA GLU A 279 14.11 13.76 -1.43
C GLU A 279 13.95 13.65 0.09
N SER A 280 13.21 12.63 0.54
CA SER A 280 13.00 12.36 1.97
C SER A 280 14.32 12.08 2.68
N ARG A 281 15.21 11.28 2.08
CA ARG A 281 16.54 11.01 2.63
C ARG A 281 17.34 12.29 2.78
N ALA A 282 17.43 13.10 1.72
CA ALA A 282 18.16 14.36 1.74
C ALA A 282 17.61 15.34 2.79
N ALA A 283 16.28 15.41 2.94
CA ALA A 283 15.63 16.25 3.95
C ALA A 283 15.95 15.78 5.38
N CYS A 284 15.94 14.46 5.63
CA CYS A 284 16.31 13.89 6.92
C CYS A 284 17.78 14.16 7.27
N GLU A 285 18.71 13.99 6.33
CA GLU A 285 20.13 14.31 6.49
C GLU A 285 20.33 15.80 6.81
N ALA A 286 19.65 16.69 6.08
CA ALA A 286 19.67 18.14 6.32
C ALA A 286 19.09 18.54 7.69
N ALA A 287 18.14 17.75 8.21
CA ALA A 287 17.56 17.91 9.55
C ALA A 287 18.44 17.29 10.66
N GLY A 288 19.64 16.79 10.32
CA GLY A 288 20.61 16.26 11.27
C GLY A 288 20.37 14.80 11.66
N CYS A 289 19.66 14.02 10.83
CA CYS A 289 19.58 12.58 11.03
C CYS A 289 20.90 11.92 10.61
N GLU A 290 21.34 10.94 11.37
CA GLU A 290 22.47 10.08 11.03
C GLU A 290 21.94 8.85 10.26
N ILE A 291 22.32 8.75 8.99
CA ILE A 291 22.02 7.59 8.15
C ILE A 291 23.19 6.60 8.25
N ILE A 292 22.90 5.38 8.65
CA ILE A 292 23.88 4.41 9.10
C ILE A 292 23.90 3.22 8.15
N ASP A 293 25.04 2.97 7.52
CA ASP A 293 25.27 1.73 6.80
C ASP A 293 25.53 0.57 7.78
N VAL A 294 24.92 -0.58 7.53
CA VAL A 294 25.06 -1.77 8.35
C VAL A 294 25.48 -2.97 7.49
N ASP A 295 26.05 -4.01 8.13
CA ASP A 295 26.26 -5.30 7.48
C ASP A 295 24.93 -6.06 7.36
N VAL A 296 24.23 -5.84 6.24
CA VAL A 296 22.90 -6.45 5.96
C VAL A 296 22.96 -7.99 6.07
N ALA A 297 24.10 -8.63 5.68
CA ALA A 297 24.22 -10.08 5.75
C ALA A 297 24.13 -10.62 7.18
N SER A 298 24.65 -9.88 8.16
CA SER A 298 24.53 -10.25 9.58
C SER A 298 23.10 -10.19 10.08
N PHE A 299 22.31 -9.19 9.64
CA PHE A 299 20.88 -9.10 9.96
C PHE A 299 20.08 -10.22 9.29
N GLN A 300 20.34 -10.52 8.00
CA GLN A 300 19.72 -11.62 7.29
C GLN A 300 19.95 -12.97 8.00
N GLN A 301 21.20 -13.22 8.44
CA GLN A 301 21.52 -14.43 9.16
C GLN A 301 20.78 -14.53 10.50
N ALA A 302 20.67 -13.43 11.23
CA ALA A 302 20.03 -13.40 12.55
C ALA A 302 18.52 -13.71 12.47
N VAL A 303 17.85 -13.35 11.37
CA VAL A 303 16.40 -13.56 11.19
C VAL A 303 16.07 -14.80 10.35
N SER A 304 17.07 -15.58 9.93
CA SER A 304 16.85 -16.74 9.03
C SER A 304 15.90 -17.79 9.62
N SER A 305 15.90 -17.99 10.95
CA SER A 305 15.01 -18.93 11.64
C SER A 305 13.53 -18.55 11.57
N VAL A 306 13.20 -17.30 11.27
CA VAL A 306 11.79 -16.86 11.15
C VAL A 306 11.07 -17.63 10.05
N TYR A 307 11.76 -18.03 8.99
CA TYR A 307 11.16 -18.86 7.93
C TYR A 307 10.70 -20.23 8.43
N ASP A 308 11.37 -20.82 9.41
CA ASP A 308 11.02 -22.12 9.99
C ASP A 308 9.78 -22.02 10.91
N GLU A 309 9.49 -20.82 11.44
CA GLU A 309 8.31 -20.57 12.26
C GLU A 309 7.02 -20.49 11.44
N TYR A 310 7.12 -20.16 10.14
CA TYR A 310 5.97 -19.93 9.26
C TYR A 310 5.95 -20.83 8.02
N PRO A 311 5.97 -22.15 8.16
CA PRO A 311 5.98 -23.10 7.03
C PRO A 311 4.73 -22.98 6.15
N ARG A 312 3.64 -22.43 6.66
CA ARG A 312 2.40 -22.16 5.90
C ARG A 312 2.58 -21.19 4.73
N TYR A 313 3.62 -20.37 4.74
CA TYR A 313 3.93 -19.44 3.64
C TYR A 313 4.90 -20.02 2.59
N SER A 314 5.41 -21.23 2.80
CA SER A 314 6.47 -21.80 1.94
C SER A 314 6.11 -21.89 0.46
N GLU A 315 4.85 -22.16 0.13
CA GLU A 315 4.38 -22.22 -1.26
C GLU A 315 4.44 -20.83 -1.94
N ILE A 316 3.91 -19.81 -1.30
CA ILE A 316 3.92 -18.42 -1.83
C ILE A 316 5.36 -17.89 -1.88
N VAL A 317 6.18 -18.17 -0.86
CA VAL A 317 7.61 -17.84 -0.85
C VAL A 317 8.33 -18.50 -2.04
N ALA A 318 8.02 -19.75 -2.34
CA ALA A 318 8.60 -20.45 -3.51
C ALA A 318 8.17 -19.80 -4.83
N MET A 319 6.89 -19.39 -4.96
CA MET A 319 6.40 -18.66 -6.15
C MET A 319 7.13 -17.33 -6.32
N ILE A 320 7.31 -16.56 -5.24
CA ILE A 320 8.04 -15.28 -5.25
C ILE A 320 9.51 -15.50 -5.66
N ASN A 321 10.18 -16.51 -5.10
CA ASN A 321 11.57 -16.82 -5.40
C ASN A 321 11.80 -17.36 -6.82
N ALA A 322 10.77 -17.90 -7.47
CA ALA A 322 10.84 -18.36 -8.86
C ALA A 322 10.84 -17.18 -9.87
N VAL A 323 10.41 -16.02 -9.47
CA VAL A 323 10.41 -14.80 -10.30
C VAL A 323 11.84 -14.24 -10.38
N LYS A 324 12.30 -14.01 -11.62
CA LYS A 324 13.64 -13.49 -11.90
C LYS A 324 13.60 -12.07 -12.44
#